data_e6e7c361e8e19ee138cc069619a9b45e
#
_entry.id   e6e7c361e8e19ee138cc069619a9b45e
#
_cell.length_a   1.000
_cell.length_b   1.000
_cell.length_c   1.000
_cell.angle_alpha   90.00
_cell.angle_beta   90.00
_cell.angle_gamma   90.00
#
_symmetry.space_group_name_H-M   'P 1'
#
loop_
_entity.id
_entity.type
_entity.pdbx_description
1 polymer ?
#
loop_
_entity_poly.entity_id
_entity_poly.type
_entity_poly.pdbx_seq_one_letter_code
_entity_poly.pdbx_strand_id
1 'polypeptide(L)'
;MITAPLKRQKFSNLLKGALLIVVMLSAPGAALAEPTPDPLQPFNRAMFTFNDAVDRVFFRPLAVGYRAVLPQPVRNGVNNFFNNLRAPTTLLNDILQGKPKRAQETINRFLVNSTIGLLGFVDIATRLGFPEHQEDYGQTLAVWGIPAGPYIVLPLLGPSTLRDAVG
;
A
#
# COMPACT_ATOMS: atom_id res chain seq x y z
N MET A 1 -30.58 51.77 -32.72
CA MET A 1 -31.37 51.45 -31.50
C MET A 1 -31.14 50.02 -31.16
N ILE A 2 -30.32 49.79 -30.15
CA ILE A 2 -29.83 48.46 -29.75
C ILE A 2 -30.50 48.12 -28.40
N THR A 3 -31.36 47.13 -28.41
CA THR A 3 -31.90 46.57 -27.18
C THR A 3 -31.87 45.05 -27.28
N ALA A 4 -31.05 44.40 -26.52
CA ALA A 4 -31.25 43.32 -25.60
C ALA A 4 -30.06 42.32 -25.47
N PRO A 5 -29.32 42.39 -24.39
CA PRO A 5 -28.62 41.17 -23.91
C PRO A 5 -29.07 40.70 -22.53
N LEU A 6 -29.96 41.38 -21.82
CA LEU A 6 -30.27 41.07 -20.41
C LEU A 6 -31.04 39.75 -20.17
N LYS A 7 -31.77 39.25 -21.17
CA LYS A 7 -32.57 38.02 -21.04
C LYS A 7 -31.71 36.73 -21.07
N ARG A 8 -30.59 36.76 -21.79
CA ARG A 8 -29.70 35.60 -21.95
C ARG A 8 -28.86 35.31 -20.68
N GLN A 9 -28.52 36.36 -19.94
CA GLN A 9 -27.68 36.25 -18.73
C GLN A 9 -28.47 35.70 -17.52
N LYS A 10 -29.76 36.05 -17.41
CA LYS A 10 -30.62 35.48 -16.35
C LYS A 10 -30.88 33.98 -16.54
N PHE A 11 -31.04 33.52 -17.79
CA PHE A 11 -31.24 32.10 -18.10
C PHE A 11 -29.97 31.26 -17.80
N SER A 12 -28.79 31.80 -18.13
CA SER A 12 -27.50 31.16 -17.84
C SER A 12 -27.25 30.99 -16.31
N ASN A 13 -27.65 31.98 -15.51
CA ASN A 13 -27.47 31.92 -14.07
C ASN A 13 -28.47 30.96 -13.38
N LEU A 14 -29.68 30.84 -13.91
CA LEU A 14 -30.67 29.83 -13.47
C LEU A 14 -30.23 28.41 -13.79
N LEU A 15 -29.67 28.18 -14.99
CA LEU A 15 -29.11 26.88 -15.36
C LEU A 15 -27.89 26.48 -14.50
N LYS A 16 -27.01 27.44 -14.18
CA LYS A 16 -25.85 27.20 -13.28
C LYS A 16 -26.29 26.92 -11.85
N GLY A 17 -27.32 27.62 -11.36
CA GLY A 17 -27.90 27.36 -10.05
C GLY A 17 -28.57 25.98 -9.96
N ALA A 18 -29.33 25.60 -11.00
CA ALA A 18 -29.95 24.27 -11.06
C ALA A 18 -28.93 23.14 -11.17
N LEU A 19 -27.85 23.34 -11.94
CA LEU A 19 -26.75 22.34 -12.04
C LEU A 19 -26.01 22.16 -10.71
N LEU A 20 -25.78 23.25 -9.96
CA LEU A 20 -25.15 23.20 -8.63
C LEU A 20 -26.04 22.46 -7.61
N ILE A 21 -27.36 22.64 -7.66
CA ILE A 21 -28.30 21.94 -6.77
C ILE A 21 -28.34 20.44 -7.11
N VAL A 22 -28.32 20.06 -8.38
CA VAL A 22 -28.29 18.65 -8.82
C VAL A 22 -26.99 17.97 -8.39
N VAL A 23 -25.83 18.67 -8.47
CA VAL A 23 -24.53 18.13 -8.00
C VAL A 23 -24.51 17.97 -6.48
N MET A 24 -25.14 18.86 -5.72
CA MET A 24 -25.25 18.74 -4.27
C MET A 24 -26.18 17.60 -3.80
N LEU A 25 -27.22 17.29 -4.60
CA LEU A 25 -28.15 16.17 -4.32
C LEU A 25 -27.60 14.81 -4.75
N SER A 26 -26.59 14.78 -5.62
CA SER A 26 -25.89 13.55 -6.03
C SER A 26 -24.62 13.27 -5.25
N ALA A 27 -24.32 14.02 -4.17
CA ALA A 27 -23.29 13.63 -3.24
C ALA A 27 -23.67 12.24 -2.70
N PRO A 28 -22.84 11.20 -2.92
CA PRO A 28 -23.11 9.90 -2.30
C PRO A 28 -23.20 10.17 -0.80
N GLY A 29 -24.37 9.89 -0.22
CA GLY A 29 -24.52 9.94 1.23
C GLY A 29 -23.35 9.19 1.80
N ALA A 30 -22.59 9.80 2.72
CA ALA A 30 -21.57 9.09 3.45
C ALA A 30 -22.26 7.86 4.05
N ALA A 31 -22.09 6.72 3.40
CA ALA A 31 -22.55 5.45 3.95
C ALA A 31 -21.80 5.35 5.28
N LEU A 32 -22.53 5.58 6.38
CA LEU A 32 -22.04 5.24 7.70
C LEU A 32 -21.77 3.74 7.61
N ALA A 33 -20.50 3.37 7.41
CA ALA A 33 -20.10 1.98 7.45
C ALA A 33 -20.58 1.44 8.81
N GLU A 34 -21.49 0.48 8.77
CA GLU A 34 -21.89 -0.20 9.99
C GLU A 34 -20.63 -0.74 10.67
N PRO A 35 -20.50 -0.59 11.99
CA PRO A 35 -19.33 -1.11 12.69
C PRO A 35 -19.23 -2.60 12.42
N THR A 36 -18.22 -3.01 11.64
CA THR A 36 -17.95 -4.43 11.44
C THR A 36 -17.67 -5.04 12.81
N PRO A 37 -18.43 -6.08 13.24
CA PRO A 37 -18.20 -6.69 14.53
C PRO A 37 -16.76 -7.20 14.62
N ASP A 38 -15.95 -6.57 15.44
CA ASP A 38 -14.58 -7.03 15.72
C ASP A 38 -14.58 -7.81 17.05
N PRO A 39 -14.62 -9.15 17.00
CA PRO A 39 -14.64 -9.96 18.21
C PRO A 39 -13.37 -9.81 19.06
N LEU A 40 -12.28 -9.34 18.46
CA LEU A 40 -10.99 -9.15 19.12
C LEU A 40 -10.71 -7.67 19.47
N GLN A 41 -11.71 -6.79 19.39
CA GLN A 41 -11.54 -5.35 19.61
C GLN A 41 -10.79 -4.97 20.90
N PRO A 42 -11.07 -5.56 22.08
CA PRO A 42 -10.32 -5.22 23.30
C PRO A 42 -8.84 -5.58 23.19
N PHE A 43 -8.53 -6.74 22.63
CA PHE A 43 -7.15 -7.20 22.38
C PHE A 43 -6.47 -6.29 21.35
N ASN A 44 -7.11 -6.04 20.21
CA ASN A 44 -6.60 -5.20 19.14
C ASN A 44 -6.28 -3.78 19.64
N ARG A 45 -7.15 -3.21 20.48
CA ARG A 45 -6.92 -1.89 21.09
C ARG A 45 -5.70 -1.89 22.02
N ALA A 46 -5.54 -2.93 22.86
CA ALA A 46 -4.41 -3.06 23.77
C ALA A 46 -3.10 -3.19 22.98
N MET A 47 -3.07 -4.03 21.94
CA MET A 47 -1.90 -4.22 21.08
C MET A 47 -1.56 -2.97 20.28
N PHE A 48 -2.58 -2.25 19.78
CA PHE A 48 -2.36 -0.98 19.12
C PHE A 48 -1.70 0.06 20.03
N THR A 49 -2.20 0.18 21.28
CA THR A 49 -1.61 1.09 22.28
C THR A 49 -0.16 0.69 22.62
N PHE A 50 0.11 -0.60 22.76
CA PHE A 50 1.46 -1.11 22.98
C PHE A 50 2.38 -0.76 21.80
N ASN A 51 1.96 -1.04 20.57
CA ASN A 51 2.72 -0.76 19.36
C ASN A 51 3.02 0.76 19.20
N ASP A 52 2.02 1.62 19.47
CA ASP A 52 2.19 3.07 19.43
C ASP A 52 3.19 3.56 20.50
N ALA A 53 3.16 2.98 21.70
CA ALA A 53 4.13 3.30 22.74
C ALA A 53 5.56 2.91 22.33
N VAL A 54 5.73 1.69 21.79
CA VAL A 54 7.04 1.22 21.30
C VAL A 54 7.53 2.06 20.11
N ASP A 55 6.64 2.41 19.18
CA ASP A 55 7.00 3.29 18.05
C ASP A 55 7.52 4.64 18.56
N ARG A 56 6.79 5.29 19.46
CA ARG A 56 7.15 6.62 19.97
C ARG A 56 8.46 6.61 20.76
N VAL A 57 8.68 5.58 21.57
CA VAL A 57 9.81 5.53 22.50
C VAL A 57 11.06 4.97 21.81
N PHE A 58 10.90 4.04 20.88
CA PHE A 58 12.03 3.29 20.32
C PHE A 58 12.18 3.50 18.80
N PHE A 59 11.17 3.15 18.00
CA PHE A 59 11.33 3.14 16.54
C PHE A 59 11.42 4.53 15.95
N ARG A 60 10.62 5.47 16.41
CA ARG A 60 10.63 6.84 15.89
C ARG A 60 11.94 7.56 16.15
N PRO A 61 12.53 7.59 17.36
CA PRO A 61 13.85 8.15 17.59
C PRO A 61 14.94 7.49 16.75
N LEU A 62 14.92 6.16 16.66
CA LEU A 62 15.85 5.39 15.84
C LEU A 62 15.75 5.79 14.36
N ALA A 63 14.54 5.88 13.83
CA ALA A 63 14.30 6.30 12.45
C ALA A 63 14.76 7.74 12.18
N VAL A 64 14.57 8.65 13.12
CA VAL A 64 15.07 10.03 13.02
C VAL A 64 16.59 10.03 12.98
N GLY A 65 17.25 9.31 13.89
CA GLY A 65 18.71 9.17 13.91
C GLY A 65 19.25 8.55 12.61
N TYR A 66 18.64 7.48 12.14
CA TYR A 66 18.98 6.83 10.87
C TYR A 66 18.90 7.81 9.67
N ARG A 67 17.83 8.63 9.62
CA ARG A 67 17.65 9.62 8.54
C ARG A 67 18.62 10.80 8.67
N ALA A 68 19.01 11.16 9.87
CA ALA A 68 19.97 12.25 10.10
C ALA A 68 21.39 11.86 9.69
N VAL A 69 21.77 10.58 9.89
CA VAL A 69 23.14 10.09 9.63
C VAL A 69 23.33 9.62 8.19
N LEU A 70 22.33 8.94 7.62
CA LEU A 70 22.47 8.32 6.30
C LEU A 70 21.84 9.18 5.19
N PRO A 71 22.61 9.59 4.16
CA PRO A 71 22.10 10.27 2.98
C PRO A 71 21.07 9.41 2.23
N GLN A 72 20.15 10.07 1.52
CA GLN A 72 19.07 9.39 0.77
C GLN A 72 19.56 8.26 -0.14
N PRO A 73 20.65 8.41 -0.95
CA PRO A 73 21.13 7.34 -1.82
C PRO A 73 21.52 6.07 -1.06
N VAL A 74 22.14 6.22 0.12
CA VAL A 74 22.53 5.08 0.98
C VAL A 74 21.30 4.36 1.51
N ARG A 75 20.31 5.11 1.98
CA ARG A 75 19.03 4.54 2.46
C ARG A 75 18.28 3.80 1.36
N ASN A 76 18.28 4.36 0.15
CA ASN A 76 17.71 3.66 -1.01
C ASN A 76 18.46 2.36 -1.31
N GLY A 77 19.79 2.38 -1.26
CA GLY A 77 20.60 1.17 -1.45
C GLY A 77 20.30 0.09 -0.42
N VAL A 78 20.19 0.45 0.85
CA VAL A 78 19.80 -0.48 1.92
C VAL A 78 18.41 -1.08 1.66
N ASN A 79 17.44 -0.25 1.28
CA ASN A 79 16.10 -0.71 0.95
C ASN A 79 16.09 -1.67 -0.24
N ASN A 80 16.79 -1.31 -1.31
CA ASN A 80 16.92 -2.16 -2.50
C ASN A 80 17.57 -3.51 -2.16
N PHE A 81 18.60 -3.52 -1.31
CA PHE A 81 19.24 -4.74 -0.83
C PHE A 81 18.25 -5.66 -0.12
N PHE A 82 17.45 -5.14 0.83
CA PHE A 82 16.44 -5.94 1.50
C PHE A 82 15.33 -6.41 0.56
N ASN A 83 14.92 -5.61 -0.42
CA ASN A 83 13.97 -6.03 -1.45
C ASN A 83 14.55 -7.17 -2.29
N ASN A 84 15.84 -7.12 -2.62
CA ASN A 84 16.52 -8.19 -3.34
C ASN A 84 16.61 -9.48 -2.51
N LEU A 85 16.80 -9.39 -1.19
CA LEU A 85 16.77 -10.54 -0.29
C LEU A 85 15.39 -11.19 -0.19
N ARG A 86 14.30 -10.46 -0.44
CA ARG A 86 12.94 -10.99 -0.48
C ARG A 86 12.62 -11.71 -1.79
N ALA A 87 13.41 -11.52 -2.84
CA ALA A 87 13.14 -12.09 -4.15
C ALA A 87 12.90 -13.61 -4.17
N PRO A 88 13.62 -14.45 -3.40
CA PRO A 88 13.32 -15.88 -3.33
C PRO A 88 11.92 -16.18 -2.78
N THR A 89 11.45 -15.44 -1.76
CA THR A 89 10.10 -15.58 -1.22
C THR A 89 9.07 -15.11 -2.22
N THR A 90 9.27 -13.98 -2.88
CA THR A 90 8.38 -13.46 -3.93
C THR A 90 8.28 -14.47 -5.08
N LEU A 91 9.43 -15.03 -5.54
CA LEU A 91 9.47 -16.05 -6.59
C LEU A 91 8.65 -17.30 -6.23
N LEU A 92 8.82 -17.79 -5.02
CA LEU A 92 8.07 -18.95 -4.55
C LEU A 92 6.56 -18.68 -4.57
N ASN A 93 6.14 -17.51 -4.11
CA ASN A 93 4.74 -17.11 -4.12
C ASN A 93 4.21 -16.89 -5.54
N ASP A 94 4.97 -16.29 -6.45
CA ASP A 94 4.63 -16.20 -7.88
C ASP A 94 4.33 -17.59 -8.48
N ILE A 95 5.17 -18.57 -8.17
CA ILE A 95 4.99 -19.96 -8.64
C ILE A 95 3.75 -20.60 -8.02
N LEU A 96 3.58 -20.49 -6.71
CA LEU A 96 2.44 -21.05 -5.98
C LEU A 96 1.10 -20.43 -6.40
N GLN A 97 1.12 -19.19 -6.87
CA GLN A 97 -0.04 -18.48 -7.41
C GLN A 97 -0.27 -18.73 -8.91
N GLY A 98 0.59 -19.50 -9.58
CA GLY A 98 0.48 -19.78 -11.01
C GLY A 98 0.74 -18.56 -11.90
N LYS A 99 1.64 -17.66 -11.50
CA LYS A 99 2.01 -16.41 -12.22
C LYS A 99 3.36 -16.53 -12.93
N PRO A 100 3.54 -17.33 -13.99
CA PRO A 100 4.85 -17.63 -14.57
C PRO A 100 5.57 -16.40 -15.13
N LYS A 101 4.84 -15.40 -15.66
CA LYS A 101 5.44 -14.15 -16.14
C LYS A 101 6.08 -13.36 -15.00
N ARG A 102 5.38 -13.24 -13.85
CA ARG A 102 5.92 -12.57 -12.65
C ARG A 102 7.10 -13.32 -12.07
N ALA A 103 7.02 -14.67 -12.00
CA ALA A 103 8.15 -15.50 -11.58
C ALA A 103 9.39 -15.24 -12.43
N GLN A 104 9.25 -15.14 -13.75
CA GLN A 104 10.35 -14.80 -14.65
C GLN A 104 10.89 -13.39 -14.39
N GLU A 105 10.02 -12.41 -14.18
CA GLU A 105 10.42 -11.04 -13.84
C GLU A 105 11.19 -11.01 -12.51
N THR A 106 10.74 -11.73 -11.49
CA THR A 106 11.41 -11.87 -10.20
C THR A 106 12.80 -12.49 -10.34
N ILE A 107 12.95 -13.57 -11.14
CA ILE A 107 14.24 -14.20 -11.41
C ILE A 107 15.18 -13.21 -12.09
N ASN A 108 14.72 -12.53 -13.14
CA ASN A 108 15.53 -11.57 -13.88
C ASN A 108 15.99 -10.42 -12.99
N ARG A 109 15.09 -9.87 -12.16
CA ARG A 109 15.42 -8.84 -11.18
C ARG A 109 16.48 -9.32 -10.19
N PHE A 110 16.25 -10.49 -9.59
CA PHE A 110 17.18 -11.06 -8.61
C PHE A 110 18.57 -11.25 -9.20
N LEU A 111 18.69 -11.84 -10.40
CA LEU A 111 19.98 -12.07 -11.05
C LEU A 111 20.68 -10.76 -11.41
N VAL A 112 19.98 -9.82 -12.03
CA VAL A 112 20.55 -8.52 -12.44
C VAL A 112 20.97 -7.72 -11.22
N ASN A 113 20.12 -7.60 -10.21
CA ASN A 113 20.42 -6.79 -9.04
C ASN A 113 21.48 -7.45 -8.14
N SER A 114 21.53 -8.79 -8.08
CA SER A 114 22.57 -9.49 -7.31
C SER A 114 23.95 -9.43 -7.96
N THR A 115 24.04 -9.39 -9.31
CA THR A 115 25.31 -9.35 -10.05
C THR A 115 25.74 -7.92 -10.34
N ILE A 116 25.08 -7.25 -11.27
CA ILE A 116 25.41 -5.90 -11.73
C ILE A 116 25.02 -4.84 -10.69
N GLY A 117 23.94 -5.09 -9.93
CA GLY A 117 23.41 -4.19 -8.90
C GLY A 117 24.10 -4.29 -7.55
N LEU A 118 25.30 -4.92 -7.45
CA LEU A 118 26.08 -5.04 -6.21
C LEU A 118 25.25 -5.67 -5.07
N LEU A 119 24.84 -6.93 -5.24
CA LEU A 119 24.01 -7.68 -4.29
C LEU A 119 22.62 -7.02 -4.02
N GLY A 120 22.16 -6.19 -4.93
CA GLY A 120 20.87 -5.52 -4.82
C GLY A 120 20.94 -4.09 -4.26
N PHE A 121 22.10 -3.56 -3.90
CA PHE A 121 22.19 -2.16 -3.47
C PHE A 121 21.77 -1.16 -4.55
N VAL A 122 21.98 -1.51 -5.82
CA VAL A 122 21.55 -0.70 -6.95
C VAL A 122 20.47 -1.45 -7.72
N ASP A 123 19.29 -0.85 -7.86
CA ASP A 123 18.19 -1.41 -8.65
C ASP A 123 18.42 -1.15 -10.14
N ILE A 124 19.21 -2.01 -10.77
CA ILE A 124 19.46 -2.00 -12.21
C ILE A 124 18.28 -2.61 -12.97
N ALA A 125 17.60 -3.59 -12.38
CA ALA A 125 16.50 -4.30 -13.02
C ALA A 125 15.33 -3.37 -13.40
N THR A 126 14.97 -2.42 -12.55
CA THR A 126 13.95 -1.40 -12.86
C THR A 126 14.37 -0.55 -14.07
N ARG A 127 15.66 -0.20 -14.20
CA ARG A 127 16.18 0.55 -15.36
C ARG A 127 16.14 -0.25 -16.66
N LEU A 128 16.17 -1.58 -16.56
CA LEU A 128 16.06 -2.50 -17.71
C LEU A 128 14.59 -2.84 -18.03
N GLY A 129 13.62 -2.24 -17.35
CA GLY A 129 12.19 -2.42 -17.63
C GLY A 129 11.53 -3.60 -16.90
N PHE A 130 12.20 -4.20 -15.92
CA PHE A 130 11.58 -5.21 -15.05
C PHE A 130 10.90 -4.53 -13.84
N PRO A 131 9.56 -4.49 -13.77
CA PRO A 131 8.84 -3.83 -12.68
C PRO A 131 9.05 -4.56 -11.36
N GLU A 132 9.16 -3.80 -10.26
CA GLU A 132 9.16 -4.37 -8.92
C GLU A 132 7.76 -4.78 -8.51
N HIS A 133 7.63 -5.96 -7.93
CA HIS A 133 6.43 -6.41 -7.23
C HIS A 133 6.82 -7.23 -6.01
N GLN A 134 5.90 -7.35 -5.08
CA GLN A 134 6.07 -8.14 -3.87
C GLN A 134 4.89 -9.10 -3.72
N GLU A 135 5.20 -10.33 -3.40
CA GLU A 135 4.23 -11.37 -3.11
C GLU A 135 4.60 -12.04 -1.79
N ASP A 136 3.58 -12.43 -1.04
CA ASP A 136 3.71 -13.10 0.25
C ASP A 136 2.78 -14.31 0.35
N TYR A 137 2.92 -15.09 1.42
CA TYR A 137 2.10 -16.28 1.61
C TYR A 137 0.64 -15.94 1.92
N GLY A 138 0.34 -14.80 2.56
CA GLY A 138 -1.02 -14.32 2.78
C GLY A 138 -1.77 -14.09 1.47
N GLN A 139 -1.09 -13.45 0.49
CA GLN A 139 -1.62 -13.29 -0.87
C GLN A 139 -1.81 -14.63 -1.58
N THR A 140 -0.86 -15.55 -1.43
CA THR A 140 -0.96 -16.92 -2.00
C THR A 140 -2.16 -17.66 -1.43
N LEU A 141 -2.37 -17.63 -0.13
CA LEU A 141 -3.54 -18.22 0.53
C LEU A 141 -4.84 -17.57 0.06
N ALA A 142 -4.83 -16.25 -0.21
CA ALA A 142 -5.98 -15.54 -0.79
C ALA A 142 -6.32 -16.05 -2.20
N VAL A 143 -5.31 -16.23 -3.05
CA VAL A 143 -5.49 -16.78 -4.42
C VAL A 143 -6.05 -18.21 -4.37
N TRP A 144 -5.69 -18.98 -3.35
CA TRP A 144 -6.24 -20.33 -3.12
C TRP A 144 -7.64 -20.34 -2.51
N GLY A 145 -8.24 -19.14 -2.26
CA GLY A 145 -9.61 -19.00 -1.76
C GLY A 145 -9.72 -19.05 -0.24
N ILE A 146 -8.63 -19.01 0.51
CA ILE A 146 -8.67 -18.96 1.98
C ILE A 146 -9.11 -17.57 2.42
N PRO A 147 -10.21 -17.45 3.20
CA PRO A 147 -10.71 -16.15 3.66
C PRO A 147 -9.72 -15.47 4.63
N ALA A 148 -9.77 -14.14 4.68
CA ALA A 148 -8.88 -13.33 5.53
C ALA A 148 -8.98 -13.68 7.03
N GLY A 149 -10.17 -14.12 7.47
CA GLY A 149 -10.46 -14.34 8.89
C GLY A 149 -10.64 -13.02 9.66
N PRO A 150 -10.69 -13.08 11.00
CA PRO A 150 -10.84 -11.90 11.83
C PRO A 150 -9.63 -10.97 11.73
N TYR A 151 -9.92 -9.68 11.94
CA TYR A 151 -8.88 -8.65 12.08
C TYR A 151 -8.11 -8.85 13.39
N ILE A 152 -6.80 -8.75 13.36
CA ILE A 152 -5.91 -8.87 14.50
C ILE A 152 -4.78 -7.85 14.44
N VAL A 153 -4.45 -7.25 15.58
CA VAL A 153 -3.26 -6.40 15.70
C VAL A 153 -2.15 -7.20 16.36
N LEU A 154 -1.07 -7.43 15.61
CA LEU A 154 0.07 -8.19 16.09
C LEU A 154 1.04 -7.28 16.87
N PRO A 155 1.62 -7.76 17.97
CA PRO A 155 2.68 -7.05 18.68
C PRO A 155 3.84 -6.72 17.72
N LEU A 156 4.27 -5.46 17.67
CA LEU A 156 5.34 -4.91 16.85
C LEU A 156 5.11 -4.94 15.33
N LEU A 157 4.32 -5.88 14.82
CA LEU A 157 4.05 -6.03 13.38
C LEU A 157 2.86 -5.19 12.90
N GLY A 158 1.92 -4.84 13.82
CA GLY A 158 0.80 -3.97 13.50
C GLY A 158 -0.45 -4.69 12.99
N PRO A 159 -1.31 -3.96 12.26
CA PRO A 159 -2.58 -4.48 11.75
C PRO A 159 -2.40 -5.62 10.75
N SER A 160 -3.18 -6.70 10.91
CA SER A 160 -3.16 -7.86 10.03
C SER A 160 -4.53 -8.56 10.02
N THR A 161 -4.65 -9.63 9.27
CA THR A 161 -5.72 -10.62 9.37
C THR A 161 -5.15 -11.95 9.85
N LEU A 162 -5.99 -12.87 10.29
CA LEU A 162 -5.50 -14.18 10.72
C LEU A 162 -4.74 -14.90 9.59
N ARG A 163 -5.22 -14.80 8.35
CA ARG A 163 -4.54 -15.36 7.17
C ARG A 163 -3.18 -14.70 6.93
N ASP A 164 -3.14 -13.39 6.94
CA ASP A 164 -1.94 -12.63 6.58
C ASP A 164 -0.91 -12.65 7.74
N ALA A 165 -1.36 -12.99 8.96
CA ALA A 165 -0.47 -13.17 10.12
C ALA A 165 0.36 -14.47 10.08
N VAL A 166 -0.10 -15.45 9.31
CA VAL A 166 0.61 -16.75 9.12
C VAL A 166 1.32 -16.83 7.77
N GLY A 167 1.14 -15.84 6.90
CA GLY A 167 1.78 -15.67 5.59
C GLY A 167 2.79 -14.58 5.60
#